data_3d3b5f4b9da8dad9f2f07674769afc97
#
_entry.id   3d3b5f4b9da8dad9f2f07674769afc97
#
_cell.length_a   1.000
_cell.length_b   1.000
_cell.length_c   1.000
_cell.angle_alpha   90.00
_cell.angle_beta   90.00
_cell.angle_gamma   90.00
#
_symmetry.space_group_name_H-M   'P 1'
#
loop_
_entity.id
_entity.type
_entity.pdbx_description
1 polymer ?
#
loop_
_entity_poly.entity_id
_entity_poly.type
_entity_poly.pdbx_seq_one_letter_code
_entity_poly.pdbx_strand_id
1 'polypeptide(L)'
;MAKIPHAAIMALAEDRVAIARALWNETILDANAACDWIVSLGRRDARGRVLALLQDLTIRSREAGLTIRDSLMLPLTQEEIGDATGLTSVHVNRTLMALQAEGMIDRIGRRVTLLTGRAAAAAPALSA
;
A
#
# COMPACT_ATOMS: atom_id res chain seq x y z
N MET A 1 -17.27 -6.09 -11.67
CA MET A 1 -16.44 -4.89 -11.92
C MET A 1 -17.17 -4.03 -12.96
N ALA A 2 -17.52 -2.78 -12.64
CA ALA A 2 -18.18 -1.88 -13.60
C ALA A 2 -17.13 -1.33 -14.58
N LYS A 3 -17.45 -1.39 -15.88
CA LYS A 3 -16.61 -0.78 -16.94
C LYS A 3 -17.30 0.50 -17.42
N ILE A 4 -16.63 1.63 -17.27
CA ILE A 4 -17.12 2.92 -17.75
C ILE A 4 -16.37 3.23 -19.06
N PRO A 5 -17.07 3.53 -20.17
CA PRO A 5 -16.41 3.93 -21.41
C PRO A 5 -15.59 5.21 -21.23
N HIS A 6 -14.39 5.26 -21.79
CA HIS A 6 -13.52 6.45 -21.70
C HIS A 6 -14.21 7.73 -22.19
N ALA A 7 -14.97 7.64 -23.30
CA ALA A 7 -15.71 8.77 -23.82
C ALA A 7 -16.74 9.35 -22.83
N ALA A 8 -17.38 8.51 -22.01
CA ALA A 8 -18.31 8.97 -20.98
C ALA A 8 -17.60 9.73 -19.85
N ILE A 9 -16.39 9.29 -19.48
CA ILE A 9 -15.57 9.98 -18.48
C ILE A 9 -15.11 11.34 -19.02
N MET A 10 -14.68 11.41 -20.27
CA MET A 10 -14.27 12.66 -20.92
C MET A 10 -15.41 13.66 -21.00
N ALA A 11 -16.60 13.23 -21.47
CA ALA A 11 -17.78 14.10 -21.54
C ALA A 11 -18.18 14.66 -20.15
N LEU A 12 -18.10 13.85 -19.09
CA LEU A 12 -18.36 14.31 -17.73
C LEU A 12 -17.31 15.30 -17.23
N ALA A 13 -16.04 15.09 -17.58
CA ALA A 13 -14.95 15.97 -17.19
C ALA A 13 -15.03 17.34 -17.92
N GLU A 14 -15.47 17.35 -19.17
CA GLU A 14 -15.71 18.58 -19.94
C GLU A 14 -16.90 19.39 -19.39
N ASP A 15 -17.98 18.71 -19.00
CA ASP A 15 -19.19 19.35 -18.45
C ASP A 15 -19.00 19.81 -17.01
N ARG A 16 -18.17 19.11 -16.20
CA ARG A 16 -18.02 19.34 -14.77
C ARG A 16 -16.57 19.45 -14.34
N VAL A 17 -16.10 20.68 -14.19
CA VAL A 17 -14.72 20.99 -13.74
C VAL A 17 -14.35 20.30 -12.41
N ALA A 18 -15.31 20.12 -11.49
CA ALA A 18 -15.07 19.41 -10.24
C ALA A 18 -14.69 17.94 -10.46
N ILE A 19 -15.31 17.28 -11.44
CA ILE A 19 -14.98 15.90 -11.81
C ILE A 19 -13.60 15.84 -12.46
N ALA A 20 -13.31 16.77 -13.39
CA ALA A 20 -11.99 16.85 -14.01
C ALA A 20 -10.87 17.03 -12.97
N ARG A 21 -11.09 17.91 -11.98
CA ARG A 21 -10.13 18.11 -10.87
C ARG A 21 -9.97 16.86 -10.00
N ALA A 22 -11.06 16.17 -9.69
CA ALA A 22 -10.98 14.93 -8.90
C ALA A 22 -10.18 13.86 -9.64
N LEU A 23 -10.46 13.62 -10.92
CA LEU A 23 -9.71 12.66 -11.74
C LEU A 23 -8.24 13.04 -11.88
N TRP A 24 -7.94 14.35 -12.03
CA TRP A 24 -6.56 14.85 -12.09
C TRP A 24 -5.81 14.57 -10.78
N ASN A 25 -6.44 14.86 -9.63
CA ASN A 25 -5.83 14.60 -8.34
C ASN A 25 -5.56 13.12 -8.11
N GLU A 26 -6.52 12.24 -8.44
CA GLU A 26 -6.32 10.79 -8.37
C GLU A 26 -5.16 10.33 -9.25
N THR A 27 -5.06 10.86 -10.49
CA THR A 27 -3.95 10.53 -11.38
C THR A 27 -2.59 10.92 -10.80
N ILE A 28 -2.50 12.10 -10.16
CA ILE A 28 -1.28 12.55 -9.50
C ILE A 28 -0.93 11.64 -8.31
N LEU A 29 -1.92 11.29 -7.49
CA LEU A 29 -1.72 10.40 -6.35
C LEU A 29 -1.24 9.01 -6.79
N ASP A 30 -1.84 8.45 -7.84
CA ASP A 30 -1.42 7.17 -8.42
C ASP A 30 -0.01 7.24 -9.02
N ALA A 31 0.33 8.32 -9.72
CA ALA A 31 1.66 8.52 -10.26
C ALA A 31 2.73 8.61 -9.15
N ASN A 32 2.46 9.37 -8.08
CA ASN A 32 3.35 9.46 -6.93
C ASN A 32 3.51 8.11 -6.24
N ALA A 33 2.42 7.37 -6.02
CA ALA A 33 2.47 6.02 -5.46
C ALA A 33 3.32 5.08 -6.32
N ALA A 34 3.20 5.13 -7.66
CA ALA A 34 4.03 4.34 -8.56
C ALA A 34 5.52 4.70 -8.45
N CYS A 35 5.86 5.99 -8.36
CA CYS A 35 7.24 6.44 -8.13
C CYS A 35 7.78 5.93 -6.79
N ASP A 36 7.01 6.02 -5.72
CA ASP A 36 7.39 5.50 -4.40
C ASP A 36 7.63 3.98 -4.42
N TRP A 37 6.84 3.24 -5.19
CA TRP A 37 7.04 1.81 -5.42
C TRP A 37 8.35 1.52 -6.16
N ILE A 38 8.67 2.26 -7.22
CA ILE A 38 9.93 2.12 -7.97
C ILE A 38 11.13 2.37 -7.03
N VAL A 39 11.08 3.45 -6.24
CA VAL A 39 12.11 3.76 -5.24
C VAL A 39 12.20 2.66 -4.19
N SER A 40 11.06 2.17 -3.71
CA SER A 40 10.99 1.09 -2.72
C SER A 40 11.67 -0.18 -3.23
N LEU A 41 11.38 -0.61 -4.45
CA LEU A 41 11.98 -1.79 -5.08
C LEU A 41 13.49 -1.64 -5.31
N GLY A 42 13.93 -0.43 -5.65
CA GLY A 42 15.33 -0.16 -5.98
C GLY A 42 16.24 0.10 -4.76
N ARG A 43 15.70 0.59 -3.64
CA ARG A 43 16.52 1.06 -2.51
C ARG A 43 16.24 0.38 -1.17
N ARG A 44 15.05 -0.18 -0.97
CA ARG A 44 14.71 -0.85 0.30
C ARG A 44 15.13 -2.31 0.28
N ASP A 45 15.55 -2.81 1.44
CA ASP A 45 15.73 -4.24 1.65
C ASP A 45 14.37 -4.97 1.66
N ALA A 46 14.40 -6.30 1.70
CA ALA A 46 13.19 -7.12 1.70
C ALA A 46 12.21 -6.74 2.82
N ARG A 47 12.74 -6.43 4.00
CA ARG A 47 11.96 -6.02 5.17
C ARG A 47 11.27 -4.68 4.95
N GLY A 48 12.02 -3.69 4.48
CA GLY A 48 11.49 -2.36 4.17
C GLY A 48 10.42 -2.40 3.08
N ARG A 49 10.57 -3.26 2.06
CA ARG A 49 9.57 -3.45 0.98
C ARG A 49 8.27 -4.05 1.52
N VAL A 50 8.33 -5.11 2.30
CA VAL A 50 7.14 -5.73 2.90
C VAL A 50 6.45 -4.78 3.87
N LEU A 51 7.21 -4.07 4.71
CA LEU A 51 6.63 -3.10 5.64
C LEU A 51 5.94 -1.94 4.91
N ALA A 52 6.56 -1.41 3.85
CA ALA A 52 5.98 -0.34 3.03
C ALA A 52 4.66 -0.78 2.37
N LEU A 53 4.60 -2.02 1.85
CA LEU A 53 3.36 -2.58 1.31
C LEU A 53 2.25 -2.67 2.38
N LEU A 54 2.58 -3.17 3.57
CA LEU A 54 1.60 -3.27 4.66
C LEU A 54 1.10 -1.89 5.11
N GLN A 55 1.98 -0.88 5.14
CA GLN A 55 1.62 0.50 5.47
C GLN A 55 0.68 1.09 4.42
N ASP A 56 1.01 0.98 3.13
CA ASP A 56 0.17 1.47 2.02
C ASP A 56 -1.22 0.82 2.03
N LEU A 57 -1.28 -0.51 2.15
CA LEU A 57 -2.55 -1.23 2.25
C LEU A 57 -3.38 -0.80 3.47
N THR A 58 -2.74 -0.53 4.61
CA THR A 58 -3.42 -0.08 5.83
C THR A 58 -4.00 1.31 5.63
N ILE A 59 -3.25 2.23 5.03
CA ILE A 59 -3.69 3.61 4.73
C ILE A 59 -4.90 3.57 3.79
N ARG A 60 -4.78 2.90 2.63
CA ARG A 60 -5.86 2.77 1.65
C ARG A 60 -7.11 2.11 2.23
N SER A 61 -6.93 1.06 3.05
CA SER A 61 -8.05 0.38 3.70
C SER A 61 -8.73 1.28 4.74
N ARG A 62 -7.98 2.15 5.42
CA ARG A 62 -8.53 3.14 6.36
C ARG A 62 -9.32 4.21 5.61
N GLU A 63 -8.78 4.75 4.53
CA GLU A 63 -9.46 5.73 3.67
C GLU A 63 -10.75 5.18 3.06
N ALA A 64 -10.76 3.88 2.71
CA ALA A 64 -11.94 3.18 2.24
C ALA A 64 -12.93 2.77 3.36
N GLY A 65 -12.64 3.08 4.63
CA GLY A 65 -13.48 2.69 5.77
C GLY A 65 -13.52 1.19 6.07
N LEU A 66 -12.53 0.44 5.56
CA LEU A 66 -12.46 -1.03 5.66
C LEU A 66 -11.66 -1.52 6.88
N THR A 67 -11.01 -0.62 7.61
CA THR A 67 -10.24 -0.98 8.80
C THR A 67 -10.62 -0.14 9.99
N ILE A 68 -10.51 -0.74 11.19
CA ILE A 68 -10.63 -0.04 12.45
C ILE A 68 -9.24 -0.06 13.11
N ARG A 69 -8.70 1.13 13.42
CA ARG A 69 -7.33 1.32 13.91
C ARG A 69 -6.33 0.74 12.89
N ASP A 70 -5.10 0.49 13.20
CA ASP A 70 -4.07 0.03 12.25
C ASP A 70 -4.11 -1.49 11.97
N SER A 71 -5.30 -2.10 12.04
CA SER A 71 -5.54 -3.53 11.83
C SER A 71 -6.13 -3.77 10.45
N LEU A 72 -5.40 -4.48 9.60
CA LEU A 72 -5.76 -4.85 8.24
C LEU A 72 -6.06 -6.33 8.15
N MET A 73 -7.20 -6.71 7.57
CA MET A 73 -7.38 -8.06 7.06
C MET A 73 -6.62 -8.14 5.72
N LEU A 74 -5.49 -8.82 5.72
CA LEU A 74 -4.58 -8.87 4.57
C LEU A 74 -5.30 -9.48 3.35
N PRO A 75 -5.55 -8.70 2.29
CA PRO A 75 -6.29 -9.19 1.13
C PRO A 75 -5.43 -10.06 0.21
N LEU A 76 -4.10 -10.02 0.40
CA LEU A 76 -3.11 -10.68 -0.43
C LEU A 76 -2.61 -11.98 0.22
N THR A 77 -2.30 -12.95 -0.63
CA THR A 77 -1.54 -14.16 -0.29
C THR A 77 -0.04 -13.83 -0.16
N GLN A 78 0.75 -14.76 0.39
CA GLN A 78 2.22 -14.57 0.45
C GLN A 78 2.87 -14.56 -0.94
N GLU A 79 2.27 -15.22 -1.91
CA GLU A 79 2.70 -15.21 -3.30
C GLU A 79 2.49 -13.83 -3.93
N GLU A 80 1.27 -13.28 -3.80
CA GLU A 80 0.95 -11.94 -4.28
C GLU A 80 1.77 -10.83 -3.59
N ILE A 81 2.07 -10.99 -2.28
CA ILE A 81 3.01 -10.10 -1.59
C ILE A 81 4.41 -10.25 -2.20
N GLY A 82 4.82 -11.47 -2.53
CA GLY A 82 6.08 -11.75 -3.20
C GLY A 82 6.17 -11.04 -4.55
N ASP A 83 5.14 -11.18 -5.37
CA ASP A 83 5.05 -10.53 -6.69
C ASP A 83 5.13 -9.00 -6.56
N ALA A 84 4.40 -8.41 -5.62
CA ALA A 84 4.41 -6.98 -5.36
C ALA A 84 5.75 -6.46 -4.84
N THR A 85 6.51 -7.28 -4.11
CA THR A 85 7.75 -6.85 -3.44
C THR A 85 9.03 -7.37 -4.10
N GLY A 86 8.92 -8.19 -5.16
CA GLY A 86 10.06 -8.84 -5.81
C GLY A 86 10.73 -9.88 -4.91
N LEU A 87 9.94 -10.64 -4.15
CA LEU A 87 10.41 -11.66 -3.21
C LEU A 87 9.72 -13.01 -3.49
N THR A 88 10.35 -14.11 -3.07
CA THR A 88 9.66 -15.39 -3.05
C THR A 88 8.70 -15.49 -1.86
N SER A 89 7.65 -16.32 -1.94
CA SER A 89 6.70 -16.54 -0.84
C SER A 89 7.39 -17.02 0.45
N VAL A 90 8.44 -17.83 0.33
CA VAL A 90 9.27 -18.28 1.47
C VAL A 90 9.98 -17.10 2.12
N HIS A 91 10.53 -16.19 1.32
CA HIS A 91 11.20 -14.98 1.83
C HIS A 91 10.19 -14.02 2.49
N VAL A 92 9.01 -13.84 1.88
CA VAL A 92 7.91 -13.07 2.47
C VAL A 92 7.53 -13.62 3.84
N ASN A 93 7.31 -14.94 3.96
CA ASN A 93 6.96 -15.55 5.24
C ASN A 93 8.03 -15.31 6.32
N ARG A 94 9.30 -15.50 5.97
CA ARG A 94 10.43 -15.22 6.88
C ARG A 94 10.46 -13.76 7.31
N THR A 95 10.23 -12.85 6.37
CA THR A 95 10.20 -11.40 6.63
C THR A 95 9.06 -11.01 7.56
N LEU A 96 7.86 -11.56 7.34
CA LEU A 96 6.70 -11.32 8.21
C LEU A 96 6.94 -11.85 9.64
N MET A 97 7.56 -13.04 9.78
CA MET A 97 7.94 -13.57 11.10
C MET A 97 8.97 -12.69 11.80
N ALA A 98 9.96 -12.18 11.07
CA ALA A 98 10.96 -11.25 11.63
C ALA A 98 10.31 -9.95 12.10
N LEU A 99 9.45 -9.33 11.28
CA LEU A 99 8.72 -8.11 11.64
C LEU A 99 7.83 -8.30 12.88
N GLN A 100 7.23 -9.48 13.02
CA GLN A 100 6.43 -9.83 14.21
C GLN A 100 7.32 -10.03 15.45
N ALA A 101 8.43 -10.74 15.32
CA ALA A 101 9.38 -10.96 16.42
C ALA A 101 9.99 -9.64 16.94
N GLU A 102 10.18 -8.66 16.06
CA GLU A 102 10.68 -7.32 16.38
C GLU A 102 9.61 -6.38 16.93
N GLY A 103 8.35 -6.82 16.96
CA GLY A 103 7.22 -6.02 17.44
C GLY A 103 6.87 -4.86 16.52
N MET A 104 7.14 -4.98 15.22
CA MET A 104 6.74 -3.99 14.21
C MET A 104 5.31 -4.22 13.73
N ILE A 105 4.91 -5.48 13.71
CA ILE A 105 3.56 -5.92 13.39
C ILE A 105 3.08 -6.94 14.42
N ASP A 106 1.78 -7.04 14.60
CA ASP A 106 1.13 -8.21 15.21
C ASP A 106 0.34 -8.94 14.12
N ARG A 107 0.48 -10.27 14.07
CA ARG A 107 -0.16 -11.10 13.03
C ARG A 107 -0.89 -12.28 13.64
N ILE A 108 -2.19 -12.36 13.36
CA ILE A 108 -3.04 -13.49 13.74
C ILE A 108 -3.73 -14.00 12.47
N GLY A 109 -3.24 -15.11 11.93
CA GLY A 109 -3.73 -15.64 10.66
C GLY A 109 -3.50 -14.66 9.49
N ARG A 110 -4.59 -14.15 8.92
CA ARG A 110 -4.56 -13.13 7.85
C ARG A 110 -4.72 -11.70 8.37
N ARG A 111 -4.97 -11.53 9.65
CA ARG A 111 -5.05 -10.19 10.25
C ARG A 111 -3.64 -9.72 10.61
N VAL A 112 -3.30 -8.53 10.13
CA VAL A 112 -2.04 -7.84 10.42
C VAL A 112 -2.37 -6.50 11.04
N THR A 113 -1.75 -6.19 12.17
CA THR A 113 -1.85 -4.89 12.85
C THR A 113 -0.48 -4.24 12.86
N LEU A 114 -0.38 -3.01 12.37
CA LEU A 114 0.84 -2.23 12.47
C LEU A 114 0.98 -1.67 13.90
N LEU A 115 2.12 -1.90 14.54
CA LEU A 115 2.41 -1.39 15.87
C LEU A 115 3.06 -0.01 15.74
N THR A 116 2.26 1.04 15.71
CA THR A 116 2.51 2.41 15.23
C THR A 116 3.66 3.17 15.92
N GLY A 117 4.15 2.72 17.06
CA GLY A 117 5.30 3.36 17.76
C GLY A 117 6.67 3.00 17.17
N ARG A 118 6.76 1.85 16.47
CA ARG A 118 8.02 1.32 15.92
C ARG A 118 8.07 1.33 14.39
N ALA A 119 6.91 1.23 13.73
CA ALA A 119 6.82 1.24 12.27
C ALA A 119 7.15 2.62 11.67
N ALA A 120 6.79 3.70 12.36
CA ALA A 120 7.10 5.07 11.93
C ALA A 120 8.61 5.40 11.94
N ALA A 121 9.38 4.75 12.83
CA ALA A 121 10.83 4.96 12.92
C ALA A 121 11.62 4.22 11.81
N ALA A 122 11.00 3.28 11.10
CA ALA A 122 11.64 2.50 10.04
C ALA A 122 11.40 3.06 8.62
N ALA A 123 10.53 4.07 8.47
CA ALA A 123 10.38 4.78 7.21
C ALA A 123 11.48 5.84 7.11
N PRO A 124 12.43 5.76 6.15
CA PRO A 124 13.32 6.88 5.90
C PRO A 124 12.47 8.06 5.43
N ALA A 125 12.54 9.17 6.17
CA ALA A 125 12.01 10.44 5.71
C ALA A 125 12.67 10.76 4.36
N LEU A 126 11.88 10.76 3.30
CA LEU A 126 12.26 11.41 2.06
C LEU A 126 12.19 12.91 2.36
N SER A 127 13.30 13.45 2.86
CA SER A 127 13.49 14.91 2.94
C SER A 127 13.51 15.46 1.53
N ALA A 128 12.68 16.45 1.32
CA ALA A 128 12.57 17.26 0.13
C ALA A 128 13.92 17.87 -0.30
#